data_159f23d03633153b64fed6a2a39f36ec
#
_entry.id   159f23d03633153b64fed6a2a39f36ec
#
_cell.length_a   1.000
_cell.length_b   1.000
_cell.length_c   1.000
_cell.angle_alpha   90.00
_cell.angle_beta   90.00
_cell.angle_gamma   90.00
#
_symmetry.space_group_name_H-M   'P 1'
#
loop_
_entity.id
_entity.type
_entity.pdbx_description
1 polymer ?
#
loop_
_entity_poly.entity_id
_entity_poly.type
_entity_poly.pdbx_seq_one_letter_code
_entity_poly.pdbx_strand_id
1 'polypeptide(L)'
;MRTRLTELLDIEHPVMLAGMGGVSYSALVAAVSEAGGIGTFGASTMRPGQLPQEIAMVKALTSKPFGVDLLTAFEGQVESGIQAVIDGGARIFVAGLGVPREVIDLLHSNNVLVGSMCGKVRHAVAAAASGCDFVVAQGTEAGGHTGLVATMALVPQVVDAVGEKIPVVAAGGLFDGRGLAAALALGADGVWIGTRFIATPEAQAVNGYKEALLAIAEDGTVISKSYTGKTCRVVRNDWTNRFEADPGELQPFPQQAFVAAKAGVNHLGYPSGTEVVASNEFMPAGQGVGAINELIPAGDIVRSMVAEAEAVIDRLISTRTGARR
;
A
#
# COMPACT_ATOMS: atom_id res chain seq x y z
N MET A 1 10.80 -9.59 -14.18
CA MET A 1 11.21 -8.24 -14.70
C MET A 1 12.30 -7.67 -13.82
N ARG A 2 13.42 -7.21 -14.39
CA ARG A 2 14.56 -6.66 -13.63
C ARG A 2 14.52 -5.12 -13.66
N THR A 3 14.58 -4.48 -12.51
CA THR A 3 14.60 -3.02 -12.33
C THR A 3 15.58 -2.67 -11.20
N ARG A 4 15.91 -1.37 -11.03
CA ARG A 4 16.72 -0.91 -9.90
C ARG A 4 16.12 -1.29 -8.54
N LEU A 5 14.78 -1.28 -8.45
CA LEU A 5 14.08 -1.69 -7.24
C LEU A 5 14.29 -3.18 -6.94
N THR A 6 14.17 -4.06 -7.95
CA THR A 6 14.38 -5.50 -7.73
C THR A 6 15.80 -5.84 -7.34
N GLU A 7 16.79 -5.12 -7.88
CA GLU A 7 18.19 -5.26 -7.50
C GLU A 7 18.44 -4.79 -6.06
N LEU A 8 17.87 -3.65 -5.68
CA LEU A 8 18.01 -3.09 -4.33
C LEU A 8 17.40 -4.01 -3.26
N LEU A 9 16.20 -4.54 -3.54
CA LEU A 9 15.42 -5.33 -2.57
C LEU A 9 15.75 -6.82 -2.59
N ASP A 10 16.49 -7.31 -3.60
CA ASP A 10 16.75 -8.72 -3.85
C ASP A 10 15.46 -9.53 -4.07
N ILE A 11 14.61 -9.05 -4.97
CA ILE A 11 13.33 -9.67 -5.35
C ILE A 11 13.25 -9.95 -6.84
N GLU A 12 12.36 -10.85 -7.27
CA GLU A 12 12.25 -11.28 -8.67
C GLU A 12 11.41 -10.32 -9.52
N HIS A 13 10.39 -9.69 -8.89
CA HIS A 13 9.38 -8.89 -9.56
C HIS A 13 9.21 -7.51 -8.91
N PRO A 14 9.06 -6.43 -9.67
CA PRO A 14 8.94 -5.08 -9.13
C PRO A 14 7.53 -4.78 -8.59
N VAL A 15 6.98 -5.71 -7.81
CA VAL A 15 5.64 -5.65 -7.21
C VAL A 15 5.75 -5.70 -5.70
N MET A 16 5.28 -4.66 -5.04
CA MET A 16 5.25 -4.53 -3.59
C MET A 16 3.80 -4.55 -3.09
N LEU A 17 3.54 -5.39 -2.08
CA LEU A 17 2.29 -5.30 -1.32
C LEU A 17 2.31 -4.04 -0.47
N ALA A 18 1.26 -3.23 -0.55
CA ALA A 18 1.07 -2.09 0.34
C ALA A 18 0.89 -2.55 1.80
N GLY A 19 1.53 -1.85 2.72
CA GLY A 19 1.28 -2.03 4.14
C GLY A 19 -0.10 -1.48 4.50
N MET A 20 -1.09 -2.36 4.61
CA MET A 20 -2.47 -2.00 4.91
C MET A 20 -2.82 -2.40 6.34
N GLY A 21 -3.03 -1.40 7.19
CA GLY A 21 -3.43 -1.64 8.58
C GLY A 21 -4.69 -2.48 8.68
N GLY A 22 -4.63 -3.56 9.46
CA GLY A 22 -5.75 -4.48 9.63
C GLY A 22 -5.98 -5.47 8.48
N VAL A 23 -5.15 -5.46 7.43
CA VAL A 23 -5.31 -6.31 6.23
C VAL A 23 -4.04 -7.10 5.92
N SER A 24 -2.88 -6.44 5.87
CA SER A 24 -1.61 -7.06 5.49
C SER A 24 -0.95 -7.73 6.69
N TYR A 25 -1.30 -8.99 6.93
CA TYR A 25 -0.75 -9.85 7.97
C TYR A 25 0.07 -10.98 7.35
N SER A 26 0.61 -11.87 8.18
CA SER A 26 1.61 -12.89 7.81
C SER A 26 1.23 -13.73 6.59
N ALA A 27 -0.02 -14.18 6.47
CA ALA A 27 -0.46 -15.00 5.33
C ALA A 27 -0.34 -14.25 3.99
N LEU A 28 -0.84 -13.00 3.93
CA LEU A 28 -0.79 -12.20 2.72
C LEU A 28 0.65 -11.76 2.41
N VAL A 29 1.40 -11.34 3.42
CA VAL A 29 2.81 -10.94 3.29
C VAL A 29 3.64 -12.08 2.72
N ALA A 30 3.51 -13.30 3.29
CA ALA A 30 4.23 -14.48 2.82
C ALA A 30 3.86 -14.84 1.37
N ALA A 31 2.56 -14.83 1.03
CA ALA A 31 2.10 -15.21 -0.31
C ALA A 31 2.65 -14.30 -1.40
N VAL A 32 2.74 -12.99 -1.15
CA VAL A 32 3.33 -12.03 -2.10
C VAL A 32 4.84 -12.21 -2.20
N SER A 33 5.53 -12.42 -1.08
CA SER A 33 6.98 -12.65 -1.07
C SER A 33 7.37 -13.96 -1.77
N GLU A 34 6.64 -15.05 -1.52
CA GLU A 34 6.85 -16.34 -2.21
C GLU A 34 6.62 -16.26 -3.73
N ALA A 35 5.75 -15.37 -4.17
CA ALA A 35 5.51 -15.14 -5.59
C ALA A 35 6.55 -14.24 -6.28
N GLY A 36 7.65 -13.89 -5.58
CA GLY A 36 8.76 -13.10 -6.12
C GLY A 36 8.60 -11.60 -6.02
N GLY A 37 7.51 -11.09 -5.41
CA GLY A 37 7.37 -9.69 -5.01
C GLY A 37 7.97 -9.43 -3.62
N ILE A 38 7.54 -8.36 -2.95
CA ILE A 38 7.81 -8.15 -1.53
C ILE A 38 6.52 -7.87 -0.77
N GLY A 39 6.20 -8.74 0.17
CA GLY A 39 5.10 -8.55 1.10
C GLY A 39 5.46 -7.53 2.18
N THR A 40 4.54 -6.63 2.51
CA THR A 40 4.77 -5.60 3.54
C THR A 40 3.61 -5.58 4.54
N PHE A 41 3.94 -5.70 5.83
CA PHE A 41 2.97 -5.57 6.92
C PHE A 41 2.44 -4.14 7.03
N GLY A 42 1.14 -3.98 7.33
CA GLY A 42 0.56 -2.72 7.79
C GLY A 42 0.49 -2.70 9.32
N ALA A 43 1.58 -2.28 9.98
CA ALA A 43 1.73 -2.45 11.44
C ALA A 43 0.98 -1.40 12.28
N SER A 44 0.51 -0.32 11.69
CA SER A 44 -0.05 0.84 12.42
C SER A 44 -1.32 0.56 13.23
N THR A 45 -2.04 -0.52 12.92
CA THR A 45 -3.26 -0.94 13.63
C THR A 45 -3.04 -2.17 14.51
N MET A 46 -1.83 -2.71 14.53
CA MET A 46 -1.48 -3.87 15.34
C MET A 46 -1.45 -3.50 16.84
N ARG A 47 -1.89 -4.44 17.66
CA ARG A 47 -1.80 -4.30 19.12
C ARG A 47 -0.34 -4.40 19.59
N PRO A 48 0.00 -3.82 20.73
CA PRO A 48 1.33 -4.00 21.32
C PRO A 48 1.71 -5.48 21.39
N GLY A 49 2.92 -5.83 20.92
CA GLY A 49 3.41 -7.22 20.87
C GLY A 49 2.88 -8.09 19.72
N GLN A 50 1.95 -7.61 18.91
CA GLN A 50 1.42 -8.38 17.77
C GLN A 50 2.41 -8.44 16.59
N LEU A 51 3.12 -7.36 16.27
CA LEU A 51 4.07 -7.34 15.15
C LEU A 51 5.16 -8.40 15.25
N PRO A 52 5.83 -8.62 16.40
CA PRO A 52 6.79 -9.74 16.56
C PRO A 52 6.17 -11.12 16.31
N GLN A 53 4.91 -11.34 16.71
CA GLN A 53 4.20 -12.59 16.47
C GLN A 53 3.93 -12.80 14.97
N GLU A 54 3.45 -11.76 14.27
CA GLU A 54 3.22 -11.81 12.83
C GLU A 54 4.54 -12.04 12.06
N ILE A 55 5.64 -11.41 12.50
CA ILE A 55 6.97 -11.64 11.92
C ILE A 55 7.42 -13.09 12.12
N ALA A 56 7.19 -13.66 13.29
CA ALA A 56 7.51 -15.07 13.53
C ALA A 56 6.68 -16.00 12.62
N MET A 57 5.39 -15.68 12.41
CA MET A 57 4.54 -16.45 11.49
C MET A 57 4.98 -16.30 10.03
N VAL A 58 5.33 -15.11 9.55
CA VAL A 58 5.80 -14.94 8.16
C VAL A 58 7.09 -15.72 7.92
N LYS A 59 8.03 -15.72 8.88
CA LYS A 59 9.29 -16.50 8.80
C LYS A 59 9.07 -18.01 8.80
N ALA A 60 7.96 -18.48 9.35
CA ALA A 60 7.57 -19.88 9.26
C ALA A 60 6.94 -20.26 7.90
N LEU A 61 6.39 -19.28 7.18
CA LEU A 61 5.72 -19.46 5.90
C LEU A 61 6.65 -19.23 4.70
N THR A 62 7.68 -18.37 4.84
CA THR A 62 8.59 -18.02 3.75
C THR A 62 9.99 -17.69 4.25
N SER A 63 11.00 -17.97 3.42
CA SER A 63 12.37 -17.48 3.58
C SER A 63 12.67 -16.23 2.75
N LYS A 64 11.71 -15.79 1.95
CA LYS A 64 11.86 -14.62 1.07
C LYS A 64 11.80 -13.30 1.88
N PRO A 65 12.37 -12.19 1.33
CA PRO A 65 12.34 -10.90 2.00
C PRO A 65 10.92 -10.39 2.20
N PHE A 66 10.71 -9.68 3.30
CA PHE A 66 9.46 -9.00 3.65
C PHE A 66 9.74 -7.62 4.24
N GLY A 67 8.70 -6.79 4.34
CA GLY A 67 8.76 -5.43 4.85
C GLY A 67 7.75 -5.13 5.95
N VAL A 68 7.93 -3.97 6.58
CA VAL A 68 7.00 -3.41 7.56
C VAL A 68 6.73 -1.95 7.23
N ASP A 69 5.46 -1.58 7.10
CA ASP A 69 4.98 -0.21 6.98
C ASP A 69 4.39 0.25 8.32
N LEU A 70 4.85 1.40 8.80
CA LEU A 70 4.39 1.99 10.04
C LEU A 70 4.15 3.49 9.88
N LEU A 71 2.98 3.96 10.36
CA LEU A 71 2.72 5.38 10.52
C LEU A 71 3.58 5.94 11.67
N THR A 72 4.48 6.83 11.34
CA THR A 72 5.43 7.44 12.30
C THR A 72 4.80 8.57 13.13
N ALA A 73 3.46 8.69 13.15
CA ALA A 73 2.74 9.75 13.87
C ALA A 73 2.58 9.51 15.38
N PHE A 74 2.86 8.30 15.87
CA PHE A 74 2.66 7.91 17.27
C PHE A 74 3.99 7.46 17.89
N GLU A 75 4.69 8.36 18.59
CA GLU A 75 6.06 8.14 19.10
C GLU A 75 6.25 6.81 19.85
N GLY A 76 5.37 6.45 20.77
CA GLY A 76 5.52 5.20 21.55
C GLY A 76 5.35 3.90 20.76
N GLN A 77 4.70 3.93 19.58
CA GLN A 77 4.59 2.78 18.68
C GLN A 77 5.78 2.70 17.72
N VAL A 78 6.43 3.82 17.42
CA VAL A 78 7.54 3.88 16.48
C VAL A 78 8.75 3.13 17.02
N GLU A 79 9.15 3.39 18.26
CA GLU A 79 10.34 2.74 18.87
C GLU A 79 10.18 1.22 18.95
N SER A 80 9.05 0.75 19.50
CA SER A 80 8.78 -0.69 19.60
C SER A 80 8.63 -1.36 18.23
N GLY A 81 8.06 -0.65 17.26
CA GLY A 81 7.93 -1.13 15.88
C GLY A 81 9.29 -1.24 15.18
N ILE A 82 10.17 -0.24 15.32
CA ILE A 82 11.53 -0.26 14.77
C ILE A 82 12.34 -1.41 15.38
N GLN A 83 12.25 -1.61 16.70
CA GLN A 83 12.93 -2.72 17.35
C GLN A 83 12.44 -4.08 16.81
N ALA A 84 11.12 -4.24 16.64
CA ALA A 84 10.55 -5.46 16.07
C ALA A 84 11.00 -5.69 14.60
N VAL A 85 11.15 -4.63 13.81
CA VAL A 85 11.68 -4.68 12.43
C VAL A 85 13.12 -5.23 12.43
N ILE A 86 13.98 -4.69 13.30
CA ILE A 86 15.39 -5.08 13.43
C ILE A 86 15.51 -6.52 13.92
N ASP A 87 14.88 -6.86 15.04
CA ASP A 87 14.96 -8.19 15.67
C ASP A 87 14.33 -9.27 14.76
N GLY A 88 13.30 -8.88 14.03
CA GLY A 88 12.60 -9.72 13.08
C GLY A 88 13.34 -9.99 11.78
N GLY A 89 14.32 -9.18 11.44
CA GLY A 89 15.09 -9.28 10.19
C GLY A 89 14.27 -8.90 8.96
N ALA A 90 13.38 -7.91 9.08
CA ALA A 90 12.68 -7.36 7.92
C ALA A 90 13.68 -6.71 6.95
N ARG A 91 13.47 -6.87 5.64
CA ARG A 91 14.34 -6.31 4.61
C ARG A 91 14.13 -4.81 4.45
N ILE A 92 12.90 -4.35 4.55
CA ILE A 92 12.53 -2.93 4.41
C ILE A 92 11.64 -2.43 5.55
N PHE A 93 11.81 -1.17 5.86
CA PHE A 93 10.91 -0.36 6.65
C PHE A 93 10.34 0.76 5.79
N VAL A 94 9.02 0.95 5.79
CA VAL A 94 8.36 2.03 5.05
C VAL A 94 7.68 2.98 6.02
N ALA A 95 7.98 4.27 5.90
CA ALA A 95 7.44 5.30 6.77
C ALA A 95 6.27 6.04 6.12
N GLY A 96 5.13 6.06 6.78
CA GLY A 96 3.91 6.72 6.27
C GLY A 96 3.92 8.25 6.32
N LEU A 97 4.73 8.88 7.19
CA LEU A 97 4.75 10.35 7.40
C LEU A 97 6.17 10.94 7.46
N GLY A 98 7.13 10.29 6.81
CA GLY A 98 8.54 10.62 6.90
C GLY A 98 9.21 9.97 8.12
N VAL A 99 10.53 10.02 8.16
CA VAL A 99 11.35 9.37 9.17
C VAL A 99 12.57 10.25 9.50
N PRO A 100 12.89 10.43 10.79
CA PRO A 100 14.09 11.15 11.22
C PRO A 100 15.37 10.46 10.73
N ARG A 101 16.42 11.24 10.49
CA ARG A 101 17.72 10.75 10.02
C ARG A 101 18.30 9.70 10.95
N GLU A 102 18.20 9.92 12.23
CA GLU A 102 18.73 9.03 13.26
C GLU A 102 18.09 7.65 13.22
N VAL A 103 16.80 7.58 12.87
CA VAL A 103 16.07 6.32 12.68
C VAL A 103 16.54 5.61 11.41
N ILE A 104 16.79 6.35 10.33
CA ILE A 104 17.34 5.79 9.08
C ILE A 104 18.74 5.19 9.36
N ASP A 105 19.62 5.93 10.03
CA ASP A 105 20.96 5.49 10.34
C ASP A 105 20.96 4.23 11.23
N LEU A 106 20.02 4.15 12.19
CA LEU A 106 19.81 2.96 13.03
C LEU A 106 19.36 1.74 12.19
N LEU A 107 18.39 1.92 11.30
CA LEU A 107 17.88 0.86 10.42
C LEU A 107 18.98 0.37 9.46
N HIS A 108 19.73 1.29 8.84
CA HIS A 108 20.87 0.97 7.97
C HIS A 108 21.96 0.18 8.69
N SER A 109 22.28 0.54 9.96
CA SER A 109 23.27 -0.20 10.76
C SER A 109 22.85 -1.64 11.05
N ASN A 110 21.56 -1.95 10.87
CA ASN A 110 20.97 -3.29 11.01
C ASN A 110 20.55 -3.92 9.66
N ASN A 111 21.08 -3.42 8.54
CA ASN A 111 20.80 -3.89 7.17
C ASN A 111 19.33 -3.81 6.74
N VAL A 112 18.55 -2.91 7.31
CA VAL A 112 17.17 -2.61 6.92
C VAL A 112 17.14 -1.40 6.01
N LEU A 113 16.60 -1.54 4.80
CA LEU A 113 16.40 -0.45 3.86
C LEU A 113 15.17 0.37 4.24
N VAL A 114 15.20 1.67 3.96
CA VAL A 114 14.15 2.59 4.37
C VAL A 114 13.46 3.22 3.16
N GLY A 115 12.14 3.07 3.08
CA GLY A 115 11.28 3.75 2.13
C GLY A 115 10.40 4.80 2.77
N SER A 116 9.94 5.77 1.98
CA SER A 116 8.99 6.80 2.45
C SER A 116 7.82 6.98 1.50
N MET A 117 6.60 7.08 2.06
CA MET A 117 5.39 7.39 1.32
C MET A 117 5.32 8.88 0.99
N CYS A 118 5.12 9.23 -0.29
CA CYS A 118 5.20 10.59 -0.80
C CYS A 118 3.98 10.95 -1.67
N GLY A 119 3.12 11.83 -1.18
CA GLY A 119 1.99 12.37 -1.95
C GLY A 119 2.32 13.70 -2.68
N LYS A 120 3.57 14.16 -2.65
CA LYS A 120 4.06 15.40 -3.30
C LYS A 120 5.54 15.28 -3.60
N VAL A 121 6.00 15.97 -4.65
CA VAL A 121 7.43 16.00 -5.05
C VAL A 121 8.35 16.44 -3.89
N ARG A 122 7.97 17.49 -3.16
CA ARG A 122 8.78 17.97 -2.02
C ARG A 122 8.97 16.92 -0.91
N HIS A 123 8.03 15.98 -0.74
CA HIS A 123 8.17 14.89 0.22
C HIS A 123 9.22 13.88 -0.26
N ALA A 124 9.23 13.57 -1.55
CA ALA A 124 10.23 12.68 -2.15
C ALA A 124 11.64 13.30 -2.08
N VAL A 125 11.76 14.60 -2.37
CA VAL A 125 13.05 15.33 -2.25
C VAL A 125 13.55 15.31 -0.80
N ALA A 126 12.66 15.56 0.18
CA ALA A 126 13.03 15.52 1.59
C ALA A 126 13.42 14.09 2.03
N ALA A 127 12.70 13.06 1.62
CA ALA A 127 13.01 11.66 1.93
C ALA A 127 14.37 11.24 1.38
N ALA A 128 14.66 11.57 0.11
CA ALA A 128 15.97 11.31 -0.50
C ALA A 128 17.11 12.05 0.22
N ALA A 129 16.89 13.33 0.59
CA ALA A 129 17.85 14.12 1.35
C ALA A 129 18.10 13.58 2.77
N SER A 130 17.09 12.96 3.39
CA SER A 130 17.22 12.32 4.69
C SER A 130 17.93 10.97 4.64
N GLY A 131 18.14 10.37 3.46
CA GLY A 131 18.86 9.11 3.29
C GLY A 131 17.96 7.90 3.07
N CYS A 132 16.66 8.08 2.72
CA CYS A 132 15.81 6.95 2.30
C CYS A 132 16.39 6.28 1.04
N ASP A 133 16.26 4.95 0.97
CA ASP A 133 16.77 4.11 -0.12
C ASP A 133 15.83 4.09 -1.33
N PHE A 134 14.54 4.32 -1.13
CA PHE A 134 13.52 4.46 -2.18
C PHE A 134 12.35 5.32 -1.70
N VAL A 135 11.52 5.77 -2.63
CA VAL A 135 10.28 6.49 -2.32
C VAL A 135 9.09 5.86 -3.01
N VAL A 136 7.93 5.94 -2.37
CA VAL A 136 6.64 5.52 -2.95
C VAL A 136 5.85 6.78 -3.33
N ALA A 137 5.72 7.05 -4.63
CA ALA A 137 4.94 8.15 -5.17
C ALA A 137 3.45 7.74 -5.20
N GLN A 138 2.70 8.14 -4.16
CA GLN A 138 1.30 7.75 -4.00
C GLN A 138 0.37 8.85 -4.50
N GLY A 139 -0.32 8.56 -5.59
CA GLY A 139 -1.35 9.45 -6.15
C GLY A 139 -2.68 9.38 -5.41
N THR A 140 -3.55 10.35 -5.73
CA THR A 140 -4.87 10.52 -5.08
C THR A 140 -5.85 9.38 -5.37
N GLU A 141 -5.59 8.56 -6.39
CA GLU A 141 -6.39 7.37 -6.71
C GLU A 141 -6.18 6.22 -5.72
N ALA A 142 -5.19 6.31 -4.83
CA ALA A 142 -4.94 5.32 -3.79
C ALA A 142 -6.08 5.25 -2.78
N GLY A 143 -6.34 4.04 -2.25
CA GLY A 143 -7.17 3.84 -1.08
C GLY A 143 -6.47 4.27 0.20
N GLY A 144 -7.24 4.53 1.25
CA GLY A 144 -6.68 5.01 2.51
C GLY A 144 -6.30 6.50 2.47
N HIS A 145 -5.44 6.91 3.38
CA HIS A 145 -4.98 8.29 3.45
C HIS A 145 -4.23 8.66 2.17
N THR A 146 -4.63 9.75 1.52
CA THR A 146 -4.10 10.13 0.21
C THR A 146 -3.89 11.65 0.10
N GLY A 147 -2.97 12.03 -0.82
CA GLY A 147 -2.77 13.40 -1.25
C GLY A 147 -3.83 13.86 -2.26
N LEU A 148 -3.50 14.91 -3.02
CA LEU A 148 -4.42 15.53 -4.00
C LEU A 148 -3.94 15.40 -5.45
N VAL A 149 -2.71 14.94 -5.68
CA VAL A 149 -2.12 14.85 -7.02
C VAL A 149 -2.39 13.46 -7.59
N ALA A 150 -2.88 13.39 -8.82
CA ALA A 150 -3.14 12.14 -9.52
C ALA A 150 -1.84 11.37 -9.81
N THR A 151 -1.92 10.03 -9.83
CA THR A 151 -0.75 9.12 -10.01
C THR A 151 -0.02 9.41 -11.31
N MET A 152 -0.75 9.52 -12.42
CA MET A 152 -0.20 9.80 -13.75
C MET A 152 0.60 11.12 -13.79
N ALA A 153 0.21 12.12 -12.99
CA ALA A 153 0.90 13.40 -12.90
C ALA A 153 2.02 13.41 -11.86
N LEU A 154 1.85 12.69 -10.75
CA LEU A 154 2.80 12.69 -9.63
C LEU A 154 4.07 11.90 -9.95
N VAL A 155 3.90 10.68 -10.48
CA VAL A 155 5.00 9.73 -10.69
C VAL A 155 6.13 10.32 -11.52
N PRO A 156 5.91 10.86 -12.75
CA PRO A 156 7.02 11.39 -13.55
C PRO A 156 7.70 12.59 -12.88
N GLN A 157 6.95 13.46 -12.18
CA GLN A 157 7.54 14.58 -11.46
C GLN A 157 8.43 14.14 -10.28
N VAL A 158 8.07 13.05 -9.60
CA VAL A 158 8.91 12.47 -8.55
C VAL A 158 10.14 11.80 -9.17
N VAL A 159 9.98 11.09 -10.29
CA VAL A 159 11.10 10.50 -11.05
C VAL A 159 12.09 11.59 -11.48
N ASP A 160 11.63 12.67 -12.07
CA ASP A 160 12.49 13.80 -12.49
C ASP A 160 13.24 14.42 -11.31
N ALA A 161 12.62 14.46 -10.12
CA ALA A 161 13.22 15.11 -8.95
C ALA A 161 14.24 14.24 -8.21
N VAL A 162 14.01 12.91 -8.12
CA VAL A 162 14.83 12.03 -7.28
C VAL A 162 15.24 10.71 -7.95
N GLY A 163 14.66 10.36 -9.11
CA GLY A 163 14.84 9.06 -9.75
C GLY A 163 16.27 8.72 -10.14
N GLU A 164 17.12 9.72 -10.41
CA GLU A 164 18.57 9.48 -10.64
C GLU A 164 19.29 8.99 -9.37
N LYS A 165 18.78 9.36 -8.18
CA LYS A 165 19.44 9.07 -6.89
C LYS A 165 18.95 7.77 -6.27
N ILE A 166 17.62 7.59 -6.21
CA ILE A 166 16.95 6.46 -5.56
C ILE A 166 15.79 5.94 -6.40
N PRO A 167 15.45 4.64 -6.31
CA PRO A 167 14.27 4.08 -6.97
C PRO A 167 12.97 4.77 -6.58
N VAL A 168 12.07 4.92 -7.56
CA VAL A 168 10.72 5.44 -7.37
C VAL A 168 9.71 4.34 -7.60
N VAL A 169 8.82 4.12 -6.64
CA VAL A 169 7.74 3.13 -6.71
C VAL A 169 6.42 3.86 -6.91
N ALA A 170 5.64 3.48 -7.93
CA ALA A 170 4.34 4.09 -8.19
C ALA A 170 3.23 3.45 -7.36
N ALA A 171 2.31 4.27 -6.81
CA ALA A 171 1.15 3.81 -6.05
C ALA A 171 -0.09 4.65 -6.34
N GLY A 172 -1.26 4.01 -6.28
CA GLY A 172 -2.56 4.65 -6.48
C GLY A 172 -3.21 4.32 -7.82
N GLY A 173 -4.38 3.68 -7.77
CA GLY A 173 -5.16 3.32 -8.95
C GLY A 173 -4.60 2.16 -9.78
N LEU A 174 -3.50 1.54 -9.35
CA LEU A 174 -2.85 0.42 -10.04
C LEU A 174 -3.40 -0.90 -9.51
N PHE A 175 -3.75 -1.86 -10.39
CA PHE A 175 -4.39 -3.11 -10.00
C PHE A 175 -4.04 -4.32 -10.89
N ASP A 176 -3.40 -4.11 -12.04
CA ASP A 176 -3.02 -5.16 -13.02
C ASP A 176 -1.69 -4.85 -13.72
N GLY A 177 -1.30 -5.69 -14.67
CA GLY A 177 -0.04 -5.54 -15.40
C GLY A 177 -0.01 -4.34 -16.35
N ARG A 178 -1.15 -3.84 -16.80
CA ARG A 178 -1.22 -2.59 -17.58
C ARG A 178 -0.76 -1.42 -16.71
N GLY A 179 -1.16 -1.42 -15.43
CA GLY A 179 -0.72 -0.45 -14.45
C GLY A 179 0.78 -0.53 -14.17
N LEU A 180 1.33 -1.75 -14.04
CA LEU A 180 2.78 -1.94 -13.90
C LEU A 180 3.54 -1.44 -15.13
N ALA A 181 3.12 -1.81 -16.35
CA ALA A 181 3.76 -1.34 -17.57
C ALA A 181 3.70 0.20 -17.72
N ALA A 182 2.56 0.81 -17.36
CA ALA A 182 2.41 2.26 -17.37
C ALA A 182 3.32 2.95 -16.34
N ALA A 183 3.43 2.40 -15.13
CA ALA A 183 4.32 2.92 -14.09
C ALA A 183 5.79 2.90 -14.54
N LEU A 184 6.24 1.79 -15.15
CA LEU A 184 7.58 1.68 -15.72
C LEU A 184 7.81 2.68 -16.87
N ALA A 185 6.81 2.89 -17.74
CA ALA A 185 6.87 3.88 -18.82
C ALA A 185 6.95 5.33 -18.29
N LEU A 186 6.41 5.61 -17.11
CA LEU A 186 6.54 6.90 -16.41
C LEU A 186 7.89 7.05 -15.68
N GLY A 187 8.76 6.05 -15.73
CA GLY A 187 10.08 6.05 -15.13
C GLY A 187 10.14 5.51 -13.70
N ALA A 188 9.05 4.94 -13.18
CA ALA A 188 9.08 4.23 -11.90
C ALA A 188 9.85 2.91 -12.00
N ASP A 189 10.40 2.43 -10.90
CA ASP A 189 11.15 1.17 -10.80
C ASP A 189 10.28 -0.01 -10.32
N GLY A 190 9.03 0.24 -9.95
CA GLY A 190 8.07 -0.77 -9.50
C GLY A 190 6.75 -0.17 -9.03
N VAL A 191 5.89 -1.01 -8.47
CA VAL A 191 4.55 -0.63 -8.03
C VAL A 191 4.28 -1.07 -6.59
N TRP A 192 3.48 -0.26 -5.86
CA TRP A 192 2.99 -0.49 -4.51
C TRP A 192 1.47 -0.65 -4.56
N ILE A 193 0.98 -1.88 -4.36
CA ILE A 193 -0.39 -2.28 -4.64
C ILE A 193 -1.14 -2.59 -3.33
N GLY A 194 -2.27 -1.94 -3.11
CA GLY A 194 -3.14 -2.17 -1.95
C GLY A 194 -4.42 -2.90 -2.32
N THR A 195 -5.39 -2.18 -2.83
CA THR A 195 -6.79 -2.61 -2.99
C THR A 195 -6.95 -3.95 -3.71
N ARG A 196 -6.16 -4.23 -4.76
CA ARG A 196 -6.18 -5.53 -5.45
C ARG A 196 -5.89 -6.69 -4.50
N PHE A 197 -4.95 -6.52 -3.57
CA PHE A 197 -4.57 -7.56 -2.60
C PHE A 197 -5.56 -7.71 -1.44
N ILE A 198 -6.46 -6.74 -1.18
CA ILE A 198 -7.56 -6.93 -0.22
C ILE A 198 -8.51 -8.03 -0.72
N ALA A 199 -8.76 -8.08 -2.02
CA ALA A 199 -9.60 -9.08 -2.67
C ALA A 199 -8.83 -10.39 -2.92
N THR A 200 -8.25 -10.96 -1.86
CA THR A 200 -7.55 -12.25 -1.85
C THR A 200 -7.98 -13.11 -0.67
N PRO A 201 -7.88 -14.44 -0.75
CA PRO A 201 -8.13 -15.32 0.40
C PRO A 201 -7.22 -15.01 1.59
N GLU A 202 -5.96 -14.64 1.35
CA GLU A 202 -4.92 -14.42 2.36
C GLU A 202 -5.08 -13.10 3.14
N ALA A 203 -5.80 -12.12 2.58
CA ALA A 203 -6.01 -10.83 3.23
C ALA A 203 -6.88 -10.98 4.49
N GLN A 204 -6.45 -10.39 5.60
CA GLN A 204 -7.21 -10.35 6.84
C GLN A 204 -8.24 -9.20 6.79
N ALA A 205 -9.16 -9.25 5.85
CA ALA A 205 -10.28 -8.33 5.77
C ALA A 205 -11.58 -9.07 6.07
N VAL A 206 -12.53 -8.40 6.72
CA VAL A 206 -13.87 -8.98 6.95
C VAL A 206 -14.53 -9.30 5.61
N ASN A 207 -15.33 -10.39 5.56
CA ASN A 207 -15.94 -10.84 4.30
C ASN A 207 -16.80 -9.76 3.64
N GLY A 208 -17.57 -9.01 4.41
CA GLY A 208 -18.38 -7.91 3.88
C GLY A 208 -17.56 -6.82 3.20
N TYR A 209 -16.29 -6.61 3.61
CA TYR A 209 -15.39 -5.69 2.90
C TYR A 209 -14.95 -6.27 1.56
N LYS A 210 -14.51 -7.54 1.52
CA LYS A 210 -14.13 -8.21 0.27
C LYS A 210 -15.30 -8.25 -0.72
N GLU A 211 -16.49 -8.60 -0.27
CA GLU A 211 -17.71 -8.63 -1.08
C GLU A 211 -18.07 -7.25 -1.64
N ALA A 212 -17.98 -6.21 -0.80
CA ALA A 212 -18.21 -4.84 -1.24
C ALA A 212 -17.24 -4.42 -2.36
N LEU A 213 -15.95 -4.78 -2.27
CA LEU A 213 -14.97 -4.46 -3.31
C LEU A 213 -15.31 -5.11 -4.66
N LEU A 214 -15.87 -6.33 -4.67
CA LEU A 214 -16.25 -7.04 -5.90
C LEU A 214 -17.54 -6.48 -6.54
N ALA A 215 -18.33 -5.73 -5.79
CA ALA A 215 -19.62 -5.19 -6.23
C ALA A 215 -19.56 -3.71 -6.68
N ILE A 216 -18.43 -3.03 -6.45
CA ILE A 216 -18.30 -1.58 -6.65
C ILE A 216 -17.87 -1.27 -8.08
N ALA A 217 -18.52 -0.26 -8.69
CA ALA A 217 -18.11 0.33 -9.95
C ALA A 217 -16.92 1.30 -9.78
N GLU A 218 -16.37 1.79 -10.88
CA GLU A 218 -15.21 2.67 -10.95
C GLU A 218 -15.39 4.02 -10.23
N ASP A 219 -16.62 4.48 -10.06
CA ASP A 219 -17.00 5.72 -9.36
C ASP A 219 -17.45 5.50 -7.92
N GLY A 220 -17.45 4.25 -7.43
CA GLY A 220 -17.96 3.87 -6.12
C GLY A 220 -17.06 4.23 -4.93
N THR A 221 -15.97 4.99 -5.13
CA THR A 221 -15.13 5.50 -4.04
C THR A 221 -15.25 7.01 -3.86
N VAL A 222 -15.02 7.47 -2.64
CA VAL A 222 -15.05 8.90 -2.28
C VAL A 222 -13.86 9.26 -1.39
N ILE A 223 -13.33 10.48 -1.53
CA ILE A 223 -12.39 11.04 -0.56
C ILE A 223 -13.20 11.67 0.57
N SER A 224 -13.11 11.11 1.75
CA SER A 224 -13.86 11.55 2.92
C SER A 224 -12.95 11.73 4.14
N LYS A 225 -13.41 12.53 5.10
CA LYS A 225 -12.80 12.64 6.44
C LYS A 225 -13.63 11.92 7.51
N SER A 226 -14.76 11.33 7.13
CA SER A 226 -15.78 10.78 8.02
C SER A 226 -15.30 9.70 8.99
N TYR A 227 -14.24 8.96 8.66
CA TYR A 227 -13.71 7.89 9.51
C TYR A 227 -12.52 8.32 10.37
N THR A 228 -11.65 9.20 9.87
CA THR A 228 -10.38 9.50 10.56
C THR A 228 -10.15 10.97 10.87
N GLY A 229 -10.89 11.89 10.25
CA GLY A 229 -10.64 13.32 10.32
C GLY A 229 -9.59 13.84 9.33
N LYS A 230 -8.90 12.92 8.61
CA LYS A 230 -8.00 13.24 7.48
C LYS A 230 -8.60 12.73 6.17
N THR A 231 -8.17 13.35 5.06
CA THR A 231 -8.53 12.89 3.71
C THR A 231 -8.15 11.44 3.52
N CYS A 232 -9.13 10.60 3.25
CA CYS A 232 -9.00 9.16 3.09
C CYS A 232 -9.93 8.71 1.96
N ARG A 233 -9.43 7.98 0.96
CA ARG A 233 -10.29 7.39 -0.06
C ARG A 233 -10.85 6.08 0.44
N VAL A 234 -12.17 6.00 0.42
CA VAL A 234 -12.94 4.86 0.94
C VAL A 234 -14.06 4.50 -0.03
N VAL A 235 -14.64 3.33 0.14
CA VAL A 235 -15.93 2.99 -0.47
C VAL A 235 -16.99 3.98 -0.02
N ARG A 236 -17.75 4.54 -0.99
CA ARG A 236 -18.91 5.39 -0.71
C ARG A 236 -20.01 4.56 -0.06
N ASN A 237 -20.54 5.03 1.07
CA ASN A 237 -21.61 4.37 1.81
C ASN A 237 -22.42 5.38 2.65
N ASP A 238 -23.40 4.91 3.43
CA ASP A 238 -24.29 5.77 4.22
C ASP A 238 -23.53 6.62 5.25
N TRP A 239 -22.45 6.06 5.85
CA TRP A 239 -21.59 6.81 6.78
C TRP A 239 -20.90 7.99 6.09
N THR A 240 -20.32 7.77 4.91
CA THR A 240 -19.69 8.85 4.14
C THR A 240 -20.71 9.89 3.68
N ASN A 241 -21.88 9.45 3.21
CA ASN A 241 -22.95 10.34 2.73
C ASN A 241 -23.50 11.22 3.85
N ARG A 242 -23.65 10.69 5.06
CA ARG A 242 -24.07 11.46 6.25
C ARG A 242 -23.15 12.66 6.48
N PHE A 243 -21.83 12.45 6.52
CA PHE A 243 -20.87 13.51 6.79
C PHE A 243 -20.61 14.43 5.57
N GLU A 244 -20.96 13.98 4.37
CA GLU A 244 -20.97 14.82 3.18
C GLU A 244 -22.18 15.79 3.21
N ALA A 245 -23.31 15.34 3.72
CA ALA A 245 -24.53 16.14 3.90
C ALA A 245 -24.40 17.16 5.05
N ASP A 246 -23.74 16.78 6.15
CA ASP A 246 -23.47 17.67 7.29
C ASP A 246 -21.99 17.65 7.74
N PRO A 247 -21.12 18.42 7.04
CA PRO A 247 -19.71 18.52 7.41
C PRO A 247 -19.45 19.13 8.79
N GLY A 248 -20.42 19.81 9.39
CA GLY A 248 -20.32 20.43 10.69
C GLY A 248 -20.17 19.41 11.85
N GLU A 249 -20.61 18.19 11.64
CA GLU A 249 -20.43 17.09 12.61
C GLU A 249 -19.00 16.51 12.65
N LEU A 250 -18.17 16.79 11.62
CA LEU A 250 -16.81 16.24 11.52
C LEU A 250 -15.90 16.72 12.64
N GLN A 251 -15.23 15.78 13.30
CA GLN A 251 -14.18 16.07 14.26
C GLN A 251 -12.80 16.07 13.57
N PRO A 252 -11.81 16.87 14.07
CA PRO A 252 -10.45 16.82 13.57
C PRO A 252 -9.79 15.45 13.87
N PHE A 253 -8.70 15.14 13.15
CA PHE A 253 -7.85 13.98 13.47
C PHE A 253 -7.12 14.22 14.81
N PRO A 254 -7.02 13.22 15.70
CA PRO A 254 -7.50 11.84 15.57
C PRO A 254 -8.92 11.62 16.14
N GLN A 255 -9.62 12.66 16.63
CA GLN A 255 -10.90 12.54 17.35
C GLN A 255 -11.97 11.85 16.51
N GLN A 256 -12.03 12.10 15.20
CA GLN A 256 -12.99 11.45 14.31
C GLN A 256 -12.81 9.91 14.28
N ALA A 257 -11.57 9.42 14.42
CA ALA A 257 -11.32 7.98 14.48
C ALA A 257 -11.96 7.35 15.74
N PHE A 258 -11.98 8.05 16.87
CA PHE A 258 -12.68 7.59 18.07
C PHE A 258 -14.21 7.63 17.89
N VAL A 259 -14.74 8.62 17.16
CA VAL A 259 -16.17 8.67 16.81
C VAL A 259 -16.56 7.46 15.98
N ALA A 260 -15.81 7.14 14.93
CA ALA A 260 -16.03 5.97 14.08
C ALA A 260 -15.91 4.64 14.86
N ALA A 261 -14.88 4.50 15.71
CA ALA A 261 -14.69 3.33 16.54
C ALA A 261 -15.87 3.13 17.53
N LYS A 262 -16.29 4.22 18.20
CA LYS A 262 -17.44 4.18 19.14
C LYS A 262 -18.76 3.84 18.45
N ALA A 263 -18.91 4.25 17.19
CA ALA A 263 -20.08 3.92 16.38
C ALA A 263 -20.07 2.47 15.85
N GLY A 264 -18.96 1.71 16.03
CA GLY A 264 -18.82 0.34 15.55
C GLY A 264 -18.79 0.22 14.03
N VAL A 265 -18.16 1.19 13.35
CA VAL A 265 -18.07 1.22 11.88
C VAL A 265 -16.65 1.01 11.36
N ASN A 266 -15.75 0.54 12.21
CA ASN A 266 -14.36 0.25 11.84
C ASN A 266 -13.92 -1.10 12.41
N HIS A 267 -13.87 -2.11 11.56
CA HIS A 267 -13.46 -3.48 11.89
C HIS A 267 -12.15 -3.89 11.18
N LEU A 268 -11.29 -2.93 10.85
CA LEU A 268 -9.95 -3.24 10.34
C LEU A 268 -9.16 -4.03 11.40
N GLY A 269 -8.58 -5.17 10.98
CA GLY A 269 -7.85 -6.08 11.86
C GLY A 269 -8.70 -7.11 12.59
N TYR A 270 -10.01 -7.11 12.40
CA TYR A 270 -10.91 -8.15 12.91
C TYR A 270 -10.84 -9.43 12.06
N PRO A 271 -11.20 -10.60 12.61
CA PRO A 271 -11.28 -11.84 11.84
C PRO A 271 -12.21 -11.73 10.64
N SER A 272 -11.88 -12.39 9.54
CA SER A 272 -12.64 -12.31 8.27
C SER A 272 -14.12 -12.68 8.39
N GLY A 273 -14.47 -13.60 9.31
CA GLY A 273 -15.87 -13.99 9.58
C GLY A 273 -16.64 -13.02 10.47
N THR A 274 -16.08 -11.88 10.88
CA THR A 274 -16.81 -10.89 11.67
C THR A 274 -17.93 -10.28 10.83
N GLU A 275 -19.16 -10.32 11.35
CA GLU A 275 -20.30 -9.67 10.70
C GLU A 275 -20.19 -8.15 10.82
N VAL A 276 -20.42 -7.45 9.72
CA VAL A 276 -20.38 -5.99 9.64
C VAL A 276 -21.55 -5.45 8.83
N VAL A 277 -21.94 -4.22 9.12
CA VAL A 277 -22.93 -3.49 8.32
C VAL A 277 -22.20 -2.73 7.22
N ALA A 278 -22.07 -3.34 6.05
CA ALA A 278 -21.28 -2.82 4.93
C ALA A 278 -21.66 -1.38 4.52
N SER A 279 -22.94 -0.99 4.67
CA SER A 279 -23.39 0.38 4.38
C SER A 279 -22.82 1.46 5.29
N ASN A 280 -22.11 1.10 6.37
CA ASN A 280 -21.47 2.03 7.29
C ASN A 280 -19.99 1.73 7.53
N GLU A 281 -19.48 0.59 7.04
CA GLU A 281 -18.17 0.07 7.37
C GLU A 281 -17.03 0.89 6.76
N PHE A 282 -15.94 1.02 7.50
CA PHE A 282 -14.70 1.66 7.04
C PHE A 282 -13.95 0.75 6.06
N MET A 283 -14.06 1.05 4.78
CA MET A 283 -13.50 0.26 3.69
C MET A 283 -12.58 1.12 2.80
N PRO A 284 -11.31 1.33 3.17
CA PRO A 284 -10.34 2.04 2.33
C PRO A 284 -10.12 1.35 0.99
N ALA A 285 -10.45 2.00 -0.13
CA ALA A 285 -10.31 1.44 -1.47
C ALA A 285 -9.86 2.50 -2.48
N GLY A 286 -8.93 2.15 -3.38
CA GLY A 286 -8.50 2.99 -4.49
C GLY A 286 -9.45 2.94 -5.68
N GLN A 287 -9.30 3.87 -6.62
CA GLN A 287 -10.18 3.99 -7.79
C GLN A 287 -10.09 2.81 -8.78
N GLY A 288 -9.05 1.98 -8.69
CA GLY A 288 -8.97 0.74 -9.48
C GLY A 288 -9.94 -0.35 -9.03
N VAL A 289 -10.77 -0.13 -7.99
CA VAL A 289 -11.67 -1.12 -7.42
C VAL A 289 -12.68 -1.66 -8.43
N GLY A 290 -13.23 -0.83 -9.33
CA GLY A 290 -14.19 -1.25 -10.33
C GLY A 290 -13.69 -2.28 -11.35
N ALA A 291 -12.38 -2.53 -11.40
CA ALA A 291 -11.78 -3.58 -12.21
C ALA A 291 -11.48 -4.87 -11.42
N ILE A 292 -11.84 -4.94 -10.13
CA ILE A 292 -11.61 -6.09 -9.25
C ILE A 292 -12.89 -6.91 -9.15
N ASN A 293 -12.99 -8.00 -9.93
CA ASN A 293 -14.23 -8.75 -10.11
C ASN A 293 -14.20 -10.15 -9.45
N GLU A 294 -13.05 -10.54 -8.87
CA GLU A 294 -12.86 -11.87 -8.30
C GLU A 294 -11.85 -11.88 -7.15
N LEU A 295 -12.03 -12.85 -6.25
CA LEU A 295 -11.05 -13.22 -5.24
C LEU A 295 -10.09 -14.25 -5.83
N ILE A 296 -8.83 -13.88 -5.99
CA ILE A 296 -7.78 -14.80 -6.44
C ILE A 296 -6.61 -14.81 -5.46
N PRO A 297 -5.84 -15.90 -5.36
CA PRO A 297 -4.67 -15.96 -4.49
C PRO A 297 -3.67 -14.84 -4.78
N ALA A 298 -3.06 -14.29 -3.73
CA ALA A 298 -2.13 -13.16 -3.85
C ALA A 298 -0.91 -13.47 -4.73
N GLY A 299 -0.42 -14.69 -4.68
CA GLY A 299 0.67 -15.13 -5.55
C GLY A 299 0.29 -15.14 -7.04
N ASP A 300 -0.97 -15.43 -7.38
CA ASP A 300 -1.45 -15.40 -8.77
C ASP A 300 -1.57 -13.96 -9.27
N ILE A 301 -1.95 -13.02 -8.39
CA ILE A 301 -1.95 -11.58 -8.71
C ILE A 301 -0.55 -11.12 -9.11
N VAL A 302 0.48 -11.44 -8.33
CA VAL A 302 1.86 -11.06 -8.64
C VAL A 302 2.29 -11.61 -9.99
N ARG A 303 2.10 -12.91 -10.21
CA ARG A 303 2.50 -13.59 -11.46
C ARG A 303 1.75 -13.06 -12.68
N SER A 304 0.43 -12.90 -12.58
CA SER A 304 -0.40 -12.39 -13.69
C SER A 304 -0.07 -10.93 -14.02
N MET A 305 0.16 -10.10 -13.00
CA MET A 305 0.54 -8.70 -13.19
C MET A 305 1.85 -8.56 -13.95
N VAL A 306 2.84 -9.39 -13.64
CA VAL A 306 4.13 -9.39 -14.35
C VAL A 306 3.98 -9.89 -15.78
N ALA A 307 3.33 -11.03 -16.00
CA ALA A 307 3.13 -11.59 -17.32
C ALA A 307 2.33 -10.64 -18.24
N GLU A 308 1.29 -9.99 -17.71
CA GLU A 308 0.52 -9.01 -18.46
C GLU A 308 1.36 -7.75 -18.77
N ALA A 309 2.16 -7.26 -17.84
CA ALA A 309 3.03 -6.12 -18.08
C ALA A 309 4.05 -6.40 -19.18
N GLU A 310 4.67 -7.57 -19.20
CA GLU A 310 5.59 -8.01 -20.25
C GLU A 310 4.87 -8.05 -21.61
N ALA A 311 3.67 -8.62 -21.67
CA ALA A 311 2.87 -8.66 -22.89
C ALA A 311 2.48 -7.25 -23.41
N VAL A 312 2.18 -6.30 -22.50
CA VAL A 312 1.92 -4.90 -22.86
C VAL A 312 3.17 -4.24 -23.45
N ILE A 313 4.34 -4.44 -22.84
CA ILE A 313 5.61 -3.88 -23.30
C ILE A 313 5.95 -4.45 -24.70
N ASP A 314 5.85 -5.75 -24.90
CA ASP A 314 6.10 -6.40 -26.19
C ASP A 314 5.18 -5.85 -27.29
N ARG A 315 3.90 -5.65 -26.97
CA ARG A 315 2.94 -5.03 -27.89
C ARG A 315 3.35 -3.60 -28.27
N LEU A 316 3.79 -2.79 -27.31
CA LEU A 316 4.23 -1.43 -27.57
C LEU A 316 5.49 -1.38 -28.44
N ILE A 317 6.45 -2.29 -28.23
CA ILE A 317 7.65 -2.45 -29.05
C ILE A 317 7.25 -2.81 -30.48
N SER A 318 6.35 -3.79 -30.68
CA SER A 318 5.88 -4.21 -32.00
C SER A 318 5.15 -3.09 -32.74
N THR A 319 4.39 -2.25 -32.07
CA THR A 319 3.72 -1.07 -32.63
C THR A 319 4.74 -0.07 -33.19
N ARG A 320 5.86 0.14 -32.49
CA ARG A 320 6.95 1.03 -32.94
C ARG A 320 7.68 0.52 -34.17
N THR A 321 7.88 -0.78 -34.25
CA THR A 321 8.64 -1.41 -35.36
C THR A 321 7.81 -1.66 -36.61
N GLY A 322 6.50 -1.38 -36.60
CA GLY A 322 5.61 -1.63 -37.73
C GLY A 322 5.35 -3.11 -38.07
N ALA A 323 5.82 -4.02 -37.20
CA ALA A 323 5.53 -5.46 -37.34
C ALA A 323 4.06 -5.70 -36.99
N ARG A 324 3.20 -5.81 -38.02
CA ARG A 324 1.81 -6.29 -37.84
C ARG A 324 1.87 -7.79 -37.51
N ARG A 325 1.16 -8.19 -36.46
CA ARG A 325 0.84 -9.60 -36.23
C ARG A 325 -0.16 -10.10 -37.26
#